data_0bc57bc57a417ebbe119e2d2fc222bf5
#
_entry.id   0bc57bc57a417ebbe119e2d2fc222bf5
#
_cell.length_a   1.000
_cell.length_b   1.000
_cell.length_c   1.000
_cell.angle_alpha   90.00
_cell.angle_beta   90.00
_cell.angle_gamma   90.00
#
_symmetry.space_group_name_H-M   'P 1'
#
loop_
_entity.id
_entity.type
_entity.pdbx_description
1 polymer ?
#
loop_
_entity_poly.entity_id
_entity_poly.type
_entity_poly.pdbx_seq_one_letter_code
_entity_poly.pdbx_strand_id
1 'polypeptide(L)' 'MESHIIPGEILIFSKRAVVFVEHVDAERIKIQDINNKQEKIVLAKDCKKQA' A
#
# COMPACT_ATOMS: atom_id res chain seq x y z
N MET A 1 -14.01 4.39 -11.74
CA MET A 1 -14.06 3.68 -10.90
C MET A 1 -12.95 3.51 -9.98
N GLU A 2 -13.10 3.32 -8.87
CA GLU A 2 -12.08 3.24 -8.03
C GLU A 2 -11.48 1.91 -8.01
N SER A 3 -10.25 1.82 -7.69
CA SER A 3 -9.65 0.57 -7.60
C SER A 3 -9.80 0.03 -6.23
N HIS A 4 -10.10 -1.22 -6.13
CA HIS A 4 -10.20 -1.89 -4.86
C HIS A 4 -8.88 -2.54 -4.54
N ILE A 5 -8.28 -2.15 -3.44
CA ILE A 5 -7.03 -2.72 -2.96
C ILE A 5 -7.39 -3.68 -1.85
N ILE A 6 -6.94 -4.92 -1.97
CA ILE A 6 -7.25 -5.92 -0.97
C ILE A 6 -6.01 -6.28 -0.16
N PRO A 7 -6.18 -6.70 1.09
CA PRO A 7 -5.04 -7.05 1.92
C PRO A 7 -4.17 -8.13 1.27
N GLY A 8 -2.87 -7.94 1.33
CA GLY A 8 -1.94 -8.85 0.70
C GLY A 8 -1.53 -8.46 -0.70
N GLU A 9 -2.20 -7.47 -1.28
CA GLU A 9 -1.86 -7.04 -2.62
C GLU A 9 -0.54 -6.29 -2.63
N ILE A 10 0.25 -6.46 -3.69
CA ILE A 10 1.54 -5.77 -3.81
C ILE A 10 1.31 -4.42 -4.46
N LEU A 11 1.84 -3.40 -3.83
CA LEU A 11 1.78 -2.03 -4.36
C LEU A 11 3.19 -1.49 -4.52
N ILE A 12 3.31 -0.44 -5.32
CA ILE A 12 4.58 0.26 -5.50
C ILE A 12 4.48 1.60 -4.79
N PHE A 13 5.36 1.82 -3.83
CA PHE A 13 5.43 3.07 -3.09
C PHE A 13 6.86 3.56 -3.13
N SER A 14 7.07 4.76 -3.67
CA SER A 14 8.39 5.35 -3.76
C SER A 14 9.36 4.39 -4.45
N LYS A 15 8.90 3.79 -5.54
CA LYS A 15 9.68 2.88 -6.38
C LYS A 15 10.05 1.59 -5.65
N ARG A 16 9.35 1.26 -4.57
CA ARG A 16 9.59 0.04 -3.84
C ARG A 16 8.32 -0.78 -3.77
N ALA A 17 8.46 -2.09 -3.79
CA ALA A 17 7.33 -2.98 -3.64
C ALA A 17 6.97 -3.09 -2.16
N VAL A 18 5.69 -2.91 -1.85
CA VAL A 18 5.20 -3.03 -0.47
C VAL A 18 3.92 -3.85 -0.50
N VAL A 19 3.53 -4.35 0.66
CA VAL A 19 2.31 -5.13 0.78
C VAL A 19 1.23 -4.27 1.43
N PHE A 20 0.05 -4.27 0.86
CA PHE A 20 -1.08 -3.54 1.44
C PHE A 20 -1.58 -4.31 2.65
N VAL A 21 -1.73 -3.63 3.78
CA VAL A 21 -2.19 -4.26 5.02
C VAL A 21 -3.66 -3.94 5.26
N GLU A 22 -4.00 -2.67 5.33
CA GLU A 22 -5.39 -2.28 5.59
C GLU A 22 -5.59 -0.80 5.34
N HIS A 23 -6.85 -0.42 5.20
CA HIS A 23 -7.20 0.99 5.11
C HIS A 23 -7.18 1.61 6.49
N VAL A 24 -6.59 2.80 6.60
CA VAL A 24 -6.58 3.54 7.85
C VAL A 24 -7.74 4.53 7.85
N ASP A 25 -7.88 5.28 6.76
CA ASP A 25 -9.02 6.18 6.58
C ASP A 25 -9.23 6.36 5.08
N ALA A 26 -10.05 7.35 4.71
CA ALA A 26 -10.43 7.51 3.31
C ALA A 26 -9.23 7.77 2.40
N GLU A 27 -8.16 8.34 2.93
CA GLU A 27 -7.02 8.72 2.10
C GLU A 27 -5.73 8.00 2.43
N ARG A 28 -5.66 7.35 3.59
CA ARG A 28 -4.42 6.74 4.04
C ARG A 28 -4.58 5.24 4.21
N ILE A 29 -3.50 4.55 3.92
CA ILE A 29 -3.48 3.11 4.04
C ILE A 29 -2.22 2.70 4.80
N LYS A 30 -2.27 1.50 5.37
CA LYS A 30 -1.11 0.93 6.03
C LYS A 30 -0.47 -0.06 5.08
N ILE A 31 0.84 0.05 4.92
CA ILE A 31 1.59 -0.86 4.07
C ILE A 31 2.72 -1.47 4.89
N GLN A 32 3.26 -2.57 4.39
CA GLN A 32 4.37 -3.24 5.05
C GLN A 32 5.49 -3.41 4.03
N ASP A 33 6.69 -3.04 4.42
CA ASP A 33 7.85 -3.20 3.56
C ASP A 33 8.16 -4.70 3.44
N ILE A 34 8.37 -5.16 2.23
CA ILE A 34 8.63 -6.58 2.00
C ILE A 34 9.96 -7.00 2.59
N ASN A 35 10.94 -6.13 2.54
CA ASN A 35 12.28 -6.48 2.98
C ASN A 35 12.43 -6.53 4.49
N ASN A 36 11.99 -5.51 5.19
CA ASN A 36 12.21 -5.44 6.63
C ASN A 36 10.93 -5.63 7.42
N LYS A 37 9.81 -5.77 6.74
CA LYS A 37 8.50 -6.04 7.36
C LYS A 37 8.03 -4.94 8.29
N GLN A 38 8.55 -3.74 8.12
CA GLN A 38 8.09 -2.60 8.89
C GLN A 38 6.81 -2.04 8.28
N GLU A 39 5.87 -1.68 9.14
CA GLU A 39 4.62 -1.10 8.69
C GLU A 39 4.71 0.41 8.68
N LYS A 40 4.00 1.01 7.74
CA LYS A 40 4.02 2.45 7.58
C LYS A 40 2.67 2.91 7.06
N ILE A 41 2.24 4.07 7.51
CA ILE A 41 0.99 4.66 7.03
C ILE A 41 1.33 5.72 6.00
N VAL A 42 0.74 5.60 4.81
CA VAL A 42 1.03 6.49 3.70
C VAL A 42 -0.28 6.86 3.02
N LEU A 43 -0.20 7.88 2.16
CA LEU A 43 -1.37 8.24 1.37
C LEU A 43 -1.59 7.21 0.27
N ALA A 44 -2.82 6.80 0.11
CA ALA A 44 -3.14 5.80 -0.91
C ALA A 44 -2.75 6.27 -2.30
N LYS A 45 -2.89 7.57 -2.56
CA LYS A 45 -2.56 8.10 -3.88
C LYS A 45 -1.09 8.00 -4.22
N ASP A 46 -0.24 7.83 -3.21
CA ASP A 46 1.19 7.71 -3.44
C ASP A 46 1.57 6.27 -3.77
N CYS A 47 0.63 5.35 -3.69
CA CYS A 47 0.89 3.95 -4.00
C CYS A 47 0.24 3.61 -5.32
N LYS A 48 0.88 2.73 -6.09
CA LYS A 48 0.35 2.30 -7.37
C LYS A 48 0.26 0.79 -7.38
N LYS A 49 -0.74 0.27 -8.07
CA LYS A 49 -0.84 -1.17 -8.22
C LYS A 49 0.29 -1.66 -9.11
N GLN A 50 0.81 -2.80 -8.77
CA GLN A 50 1.80 -3.42 -9.61
C GLN A 50 1.09 -3.97 -10.83
N ALA A 51 1.45 -3.47 -11.98
CA ALA A 51 0.72 -3.83 -13.20
C ALA A 51 1.28 -5.09 -13.82
#